data_fcf7f7b8da77b972eae2786886bfe31d
#
_entry.id   fcf7f7b8da77b972eae2786886bfe31d
#
_cell.length_a   1.000
_cell.length_b   1.000
_cell.length_c   1.000
_cell.angle_alpha   90.00
_cell.angle_beta   90.00
_cell.angle_gamma   90.00
#
_symmetry.space_group_name_H-M   'P 1'
#
loop_
_entity.id
_entity.type
_entity.pdbx_description
1 polymer ?
#
loop_
_entity_poly.entity_id
_entity_poly.type
_entity_poly.pdbx_seq_one_letter_code
_entity_poly.pdbx_strand_id
1 'polypeptide(L)'
;MKEFDVIVVGAGHAGCEAALAAARMNCNTLLFATNLDTVAFLACNPSVGGTAKGQIVKEIDALGGEMAVNADKSLLQMRMLNRGKGPAVYSPRAQVDKNKYHVNMKQTVEHTPNLTLRQGEVVDITVQDDGSFVVKTAVELTYRAKAVVLCCGVYLNSRTIVGTCIRDSGPNGFANAKSLTESLVRLGFEVRRFKTGTPARVRLDTIDLARTMEQCGEADTKPFSYLDDSIPATKRSCYLTYSTAETKKIILDNKQLAPLYNGSINGVGPRYCPSIEDKVVRFADKERHQIFLEPESEDTNEFYVQGASTSMPAWVQEQIYHSIEGLENVEIMRDAYAIEYDCIDATQLNASLMSKTVPGMFFAGQINGTSGYEEAAAQGLVAGINAERFVHGKSPVVFPRDNSYIGVLVDDITTKETFEPYRMMTSRAEHRLVLRQDNADLRLTEQGREIGLVTDERYNRYLRKKHQLDACNATLSTIVSPKVYGSLFEQKGEVVTGAGMTLDEMMHRPGIKAKDLQTLGFFADVDDDVLEELEIECKYRGYIDKEMGSIAQARKLENKLLPPDIDYMAIDGLRIEARQKLNKIRPANLGQAGRISGVSPADVQILIVYLATHGKNAN
;
A
#
# COMPACT_ATOMS: atom_id res chain seq x y z
N MET A 1 -31.01 -19.27 -7.65
CA MET A 1 -29.66 -18.73 -7.36
C MET A 1 -29.81 -17.23 -7.30
N LYS A 2 -29.18 -16.56 -6.28
CA LYS A 2 -29.16 -15.09 -6.24
C LYS A 2 -28.09 -14.58 -7.22
N GLU A 3 -28.39 -13.46 -7.88
CA GLU A 3 -27.53 -12.84 -8.89
C GLU A 3 -27.03 -11.49 -8.41
N PHE A 4 -25.76 -11.21 -8.72
CA PHE A 4 -25.06 -9.97 -8.43
C PHE A 4 -24.27 -9.51 -9.67
N ASP A 5 -23.95 -8.24 -9.74
CA ASP A 5 -23.04 -7.74 -10.76
C ASP A 5 -21.60 -8.14 -10.42
N VAL A 6 -21.20 -7.91 -9.16
CA VAL A 6 -19.85 -8.21 -8.65
C VAL A 6 -19.94 -9.04 -7.37
N ILE A 7 -19.15 -10.10 -7.28
CA ILE A 7 -18.90 -10.81 -6.01
C ILE A 7 -17.45 -10.60 -5.61
N VAL A 8 -17.24 -10.13 -4.38
CA VAL A 8 -15.93 -9.95 -3.77
C VAL A 8 -15.72 -11.02 -2.70
N VAL A 9 -14.62 -11.76 -2.77
CA VAL A 9 -14.30 -12.88 -1.88
C VAL A 9 -13.17 -12.49 -0.94
N GLY A 10 -13.52 -12.29 0.33
CA GLY A 10 -12.61 -11.85 1.38
C GLY A 10 -12.78 -10.37 1.73
N ALA A 11 -13.12 -10.07 2.99
CA ALA A 11 -13.39 -8.73 3.50
C ALA A 11 -12.21 -8.12 4.28
N GLY A 12 -10.96 -8.38 3.85
CA GLY A 12 -9.78 -7.64 4.25
C GLY A 12 -9.73 -6.26 3.59
N HIS A 13 -8.61 -5.53 3.73
CA HIS A 13 -8.46 -4.18 3.16
C HIS A 13 -8.74 -4.13 1.65
N ALA A 14 -8.23 -5.12 0.89
CA ALA A 14 -8.50 -5.20 -0.55
C ALA A 14 -9.98 -5.41 -0.85
N GLY A 15 -10.62 -6.33 -0.12
CA GLY A 15 -12.04 -6.64 -0.37
C GLY A 15 -12.97 -5.52 0.02
N CYS A 16 -12.69 -4.80 1.11
CA CYS A 16 -13.47 -3.63 1.51
C CYS A 16 -13.39 -2.53 0.44
N GLU A 17 -12.19 -2.16 0.00
CA GLU A 17 -12.03 -1.15 -1.05
C GLU A 17 -12.65 -1.57 -2.38
N ALA A 18 -12.49 -2.83 -2.78
CA ALA A 18 -13.08 -3.36 -4.02
C ALA A 18 -14.61 -3.34 -3.99
N ALA A 19 -15.20 -3.79 -2.89
CA ALA A 19 -16.64 -3.85 -2.73
C ALA A 19 -17.27 -2.45 -2.62
N LEU A 20 -16.64 -1.54 -1.86
CA LEU A 20 -17.07 -0.16 -1.74
C LEU A 20 -16.98 0.57 -3.10
N ALA A 21 -15.89 0.38 -3.85
CA ALA A 21 -15.74 0.98 -5.17
C ALA A 21 -16.84 0.50 -6.14
N ALA A 22 -17.02 -0.82 -6.27
CA ALA A 22 -18.04 -1.38 -7.17
C ALA A 22 -19.46 -0.93 -6.78
N ALA A 23 -19.81 -0.96 -5.50
CA ALA A 23 -21.13 -0.59 -5.01
C ALA A 23 -21.42 0.92 -5.16
N ARG A 24 -20.44 1.79 -4.84
CA ARG A 24 -20.54 3.26 -5.02
C ARG A 24 -20.66 3.64 -6.48
N MET A 25 -20.15 2.82 -7.40
CA MET A 25 -20.31 2.96 -8.85
C MET A 25 -21.56 2.20 -9.38
N ASN A 26 -22.54 1.93 -8.51
CA ASN A 26 -23.86 1.37 -8.80
C ASN A 26 -23.89 -0.11 -9.24
N CYS A 27 -22.88 -0.91 -8.94
CA CYS A 27 -22.97 -2.35 -9.07
C CYS A 27 -23.69 -2.98 -7.87
N ASN A 28 -24.63 -3.90 -8.12
CA ASN A 28 -25.17 -4.79 -7.08
C ASN A 28 -24.06 -5.76 -6.64
N THR A 29 -23.49 -5.53 -5.46
CA THR A 29 -22.24 -6.15 -5.00
C THR A 29 -22.48 -7.04 -3.78
N LEU A 30 -21.88 -8.23 -3.78
CA LEU A 30 -21.85 -9.13 -2.63
C LEU A 30 -20.40 -9.25 -2.12
N LEU A 31 -20.18 -8.94 -0.85
CA LEU A 31 -18.89 -9.11 -0.17
C LEU A 31 -18.96 -10.30 0.79
N PHE A 32 -18.13 -11.32 0.57
CA PHE A 32 -17.95 -12.44 1.49
C PHE A 32 -16.83 -12.19 2.50
N ALA A 33 -17.13 -12.48 3.76
CA ALA A 33 -16.14 -12.61 4.83
C ALA A 33 -16.25 -14.01 5.45
N THR A 34 -15.15 -14.67 5.74
CA THR A 34 -15.15 -15.94 6.48
C THR A 34 -15.69 -15.76 7.90
N ASN A 35 -15.46 -14.57 8.47
CA ASN A 35 -16.01 -14.14 9.77
C ASN A 35 -16.28 -12.63 9.72
N LEU A 36 -17.47 -12.20 10.12
CA LEU A 36 -17.85 -10.77 10.14
C LEU A 36 -17.06 -9.94 11.16
N ASP A 37 -16.45 -10.57 12.14
CA ASP A 37 -15.58 -9.91 13.13
C ASP A 37 -14.13 -9.72 12.63
N THR A 38 -13.88 -10.02 11.34
CA THR A 38 -12.58 -9.84 10.69
C THR A 38 -12.62 -8.88 9.49
N VAL A 39 -13.70 -8.11 9.32
CA VAL A 39 -13.78 -7.08 8.27
C VAL A 39 -12.69 -6.03 8.49
N ALA A 40 -11.83 -5.80 7.50
CA ALA A 40 -10.66 -4.92 7.57
C ALA A 40 -9.77 -5.16 8.80
N PHE A 41 -9.65 -6.42 9.23
CA PHE A 41 -8.90 -6.77 10.43
C PHE A 41 -7.40 -6.52 10.25
N LEU A 42 -6.82 -5.77 11.20
CA LEU A 42 -5.38 -5.50 11.26
C LEU A 42 -4.66 -6.68 11.94
N ALA A 43 -4.48 -7.78 11.22
CA ALA A 43 -3.95 -9.03 11.75
C ALA A 43 -2.51 -8.93 12.30
N CYS A 44 -1.73 -7.99 11.78
CA CYS A 44 -0.36 -7.70 12.19
C CYS A 44 -0.31 -6.43 13.05
N ASN A 45 0.46 -5.42 12.66
CA ASN A 45 0.62 -4.17 13.40
C ASN A 45 -0.64 -3.28 13.34
N PRO A 46 -0.96 -2.56 14.43
CA PRO A 46 -2.09 -1.65 14.48
C PRO A 46 -1.73 -0.27 13.90
N SER A 47 -1.23 -0.23 12.68
CA SER A 47 -0.82 1.03 12.05
C SER A 47 -1.10 1.04 10.55
N VAL A 48 -1.35 2.25 10.03
CA VAL A 48 -1.60 2.54 8.61
C VAL A 48 -0.59 3.58 8.15
N GLY A 49 -0.04 3.42 6.94
CA GLY A 49 0.93 4.34 6.36
C GLY A 49 2.39 4.00 6.70
N GLY A 50 3.24 5.03 6.69
CA GLY A 50 4.69 4.88 6.77
C GLY A 50 5.37 5.00 5.41
N THR A 51 6.67 4.72 5.35
CA THR A 51 7.50 4.96 4.15
C THR A 51 6.93 4.29 2.90
N ALA A 52 6.64 5.07 1.86
CA ALA A 52 5.94 4.75 0.63
C ALA A 52 4.45 4.40 0.80
N LYS A 53 4.04 3.96 1.97
CA LYS A 53 2.67 3.52 2.26
C LYS A 53 1.75 4.70 2.57
N GLY A 54 2.26 5.71 3.27
CA GLY A 54 1.53 6.96 3.48
C GLY A 54 1.14 7.64 2.17
N GLN A 55 2.00 7.57 1.16
CA GLN A 55 1.70 8.03 -0.20
C GLN A 55 0.53 7.25 -0.82
N ILE A 56 0.55 5.92 -0.70
CA ILE A 56 -0.54 5.07 -1.22
C ILE A 56 -1.86 5.40 -0.52
N VAL A 57 -1.88 5.59 0.81
CA VAL A 57 -3.11 5.93 1.56
C VAL A 57 -3.69 7.26 1.07
N LYS A 58 -2.84 8.26 0.85
CA LYS A 58 -3.24 9.56 0.28
C LYS A 58 -3.80 9.41 -1.14
N GLU A 59 -3.22 8.55 -1.96
CA GLU A 59 -3.70 8.27 -3.32
C GLU A 59 -5.04 7.52 -3.33
N ILE A 60 -5.23 6.55 -2.42
CA ILE A 60 -6.52 5.86 -2.20
C ILE A 60 -7.59 6.90 -1.85
N ASP A 61 -7.30 7.81 -0.92
CA ASP A 61 -8.22 8.87 -0.51
C ASP A 61 -8.55 9.82 -1.67
N ALA A 62 -7.54 10.29 -2.41
CA ALA A 62 -7.71 11.17 -3.56
C ALA A 62 -8.64 10.58 -4.63
N LEU A 63 -8.64 9.25 -4.78
CA LEU A 63 -9.50 8.50 -5.70
C LEU A 63 -10.88 8.19 -5.14
N GLY A 64 -11.18 8.51 -3.88
CA GLY A 64 -12.47 8.25 -3.25
C GLY A 64 -12.56 6.94 -2.46
N GLY A 65 -11.42 6.31 -2.11
CA GLY A 65 -11.38 5.14 -1.23
C GLY A 65 -11.62 5.47 0.24
N GLU A 66 -11.68 4.45 1.09
CA GLU A 66 -12.14 4.54 2.48
C GLU A 66 -11.01 4.43 3.53
N MET A 67 -9.88 3.81 3.18
CA MET A 67 -8.82 3.49 4.15
C MET A 67 -8.34 4.71 4.95
N ALA A 68 -8.16 5.86 4.31
CA ALA A 68 -7.71 7.09 4.94
C ALA A 68 -8.73 7.62 5.96
N VAL A 69 -9.98 7.73 5.53
CA VAL A 69 -11.11 8.16 6.38
C VAL A 69 -11.24 7.26 7.61
N ASN A 70 -11.14 5.95 7.41
CA ASN A 70 -11.23 4.98 8.51
C ASN A 70 -10.03 5.05 9.46
N ALA A 71 -8.82 5.31 8.92
CA ALA A 71 -7.61 5.48 9.73
C ALA A 71 -7.72 6.73 10.62
N ASP A 72 -8.17 7.86 10.08
CA ASP A 72 -8.33 9.12 10.83
C ASP A 72 -9.40 8.98 11.92
N LYS A 73 -10.55 8.34 11.64
CA LYS A 73 -11.60 8.05 12.64
C LYS A 73 -11.13 7.15 13.79
N SER A 74 -10.14 6.30 13.52
CA SER A 74 -9.62 5.31 14.48
C SER A 74 -8.28 5.70 15.09
N LEU A 75 -7.85 6.94 14.93
CA LEU A 75 -6.51 7.41 15.25
C LEU A 75 -6.20 7.36 16.75
N LEU A 76 -5.05 6.78 17.11
CA LEU A 76 -4.41 6.89 18.44
C LEU A 76 -3.33 7.96 18.43
N GLN A 77 -2.49 7.98 17.41
CA GLN A 77 -1.47 9.01 17.17
C GLN A 77 -1.05 9.06 15.70
N MET A 78 -0.51 10.20 15.26
CA MET A 78 0.02 10.43 13.91
C MET A 78 1.45 10.95 13.97
N ARG A 79 2.29 10.49 13.04
CA ARG A 79 3.67 11.00 12.87
C ARG A 79 4.01 11.14 11.40
N MET A 80 4.84 12.13 11.08
CA MET A 80 5.44 12.27 9.75
C MET A 80 6.85 11.67 9.74
N LEU A 81 7.01 10.54 9.06
CA LEU A 81 8.32 9.90 8.90
C LEU A 81 9.18 10.60 7.84
N ASN A 82 10.50 10.46 7.98
CA ASN A 82 11.51 10.98 7.04
C ASN A 82 11.56 12.51 6.90
N ARG A 83 11.08 13.31 7.86
CA ARG A 83 11.14 14.79 7.81
C ARG A 83 12.56 15.30 7.51
N GLY A 84 13.62 14.67 8.00
CA GLY A 84 15.01 15.03 7.74
C GLY A 84 15.54 14.66 6.34
N LYS A 85 14.73 14.00 5.49
CA LYS A 85 15.17 13.51 4.16
C LYS A 85 14.54 14.26 2.98
N GLY A 86 13.69 15.23 3.25
CA GLY A 86 13.02 16.06 2.25
C GLY A 86 11.64 15.52 1.78
N PRO A 87 10.85 16.39 1.09
CA PRO A 87 9.43 16.16 0.81
C PRO A 87 9.16 14.96 -0.09
N ALA A 88 10.10 14.58 -0.96
CA ALA A 88 9.99 13.42 -1.84
C ALA A 88 9.74 12.08 -1.10
N VAL A 89 10.02 12.03 0.19
CA VAL A 89 9.89 10.82 1.02
C VAL A 89 9.17 11.05 2.34
N TYR A 90 8.58 12.22 2.56
CA TYR A 90 7.68 12.45 3.68
C TYR A 90 6.56 11.42 3.65
N SER A 91 6.35 10.74 4.77
CA SER A 91 5.45 9.60 4.80
C SER A 91 4.66 9.60 6.11
N PRO A 92 3.38 10.00 6.09
CA PRO A 92 2.54 9.97 7.29
C PRO A 92 2.32 8.54 7.74
N ARG A 93 2.30 8.32 9.06
CA ARG A 93 2.00 7.04 9.71
C ARG A 93 1.05 7.27 10.88
N ALA A 94 -0.10 6.62 10.82
CA ALA A 94 -1.07 6.54 11.89
C ALA A 94 -0.86 5.27 12.71
N GLN A 95 -0.84 5.40 14.03
CA GLN A 95 -1.16 4.32 14.94
C GLN A 95 -2.67 4.36 15.15
N VAL A 96 -3.35 3.25 14.94
CA VAL A 96 -4.81 3.20 14.98
C VAL A 96 -5.33 2.24 16.03
N ASP A 97 -6.49 2.56 16.59
CA ASP A 97 -7.26 1.65 17.42
C ASP A 97 -7.83 0.53 16.54
N LYS A 98 -7.30 -0.67 16.70
CA LYS A 98 -7.62 -1.83 15.88
C LYS A 98 -9.09 -2.24 15.96
N ASN A 99 -9.68 -2.11 17.14
CA ASN A 99 -11.08 -2.45 17.36
C ASN A 99 -12.00 -1.42 16.69
N LYS A 100 -11.73 -0.13 16.89
CA LYS A 100 -12.48 0.96 16.25
C LYS A 100 -12.34 0.92 14.74
N TYR A 101 -11.13 0.65 14.23
CA TYR A 101 -10.85 0.54 12.80
C TYR A 101 -11.71 -0.55 12.13
N HIS A 102 -11.78 -1.74 12.74
CA HIS A 102 -12.64 -2.83 12.29
C HIS A 102 -14.12 -2.46 12.32
N VAL A 103 -14.60 -1.95 13.48
CA VAL A 103 -16.02 -1.60 13.65
C VAL A 103 -16.46 -0.53 12.66
N ASN A 104 -15.68 0.54 12.51
CA ASN A 104 -15.98 1.63 11.59
C ASN A 104 -16.04 1.15 10.14
N MET A 105 -15.05 0.34 9.69
CA MET A 105 -15.07 -0.19 8.32
C MET A 105 -16.27 -1.11 8.10
N LYS A 106 -16.58 -1.99 9.06
CA LYS A 106 -17.74 -2.87 8.99
C LYS A 106 -19.04 -2.06 8.84
N GLN A 107 -19.21 -1.01 9.65
CA GLN A 107 -20.35 -0.10 9.55
C GLN A 107 -20.42 0.59 8.18
N THR A 108 -19.29 1.08 7.66
CA THR A 108 -19.23 1.67 6.32
C THR A 108 -19.71 0.69 5.25
N VAL A 109 -19.23 -0.56 5.30
CA VAL A 109 -19.64 -1.62 4.36
C VAL A 109 -21.14 -1.92 4.49
N GLU A 110 -21.65 -2.08 5.72
CA GLU A 110 -23.06 -2.42 5.99
C GLU A 110 -24.04 -1.32 5.56
N HIS A 111 -23.62 -0.04 5.64
CA HIS A 111 -24.48 1.10 5.29
C HIS A 111 -24.30 1.60 3.84
N THR A 112 -23.38 1.01 3.08
CA THR A 112 -23.19 1.41 1.68
C THR A 112 -24.31 0.86 0.79
N PRO A 113 -25.06 1.69 0.07
CA PRO A 113 -26.07 1.24 -0.88
C PRO A 113 -25.49 0.25 -1.91
N ASN A 114 -26.31 -0.67 -2.41
CA ASN A 114 -25.92 -1.70 -3.37
C ASN A 114 -24.87 -2.71 -2.88
N LEU A 115 -24.49 -2.69 -1.61
CA LEU A 115 -23.52 -3.61 -1.03
C LEU A 115 -24.18 -4.54 0.00
N THR A 116 -24.03 -5.84 -0.22
CA THR A 116 -24.46 -6.88 0.71
C THR A 116 -23.23 -7.51 1.34
N LEU A 117 -23.08 -7.43 2.66
CA LEU A 117 -22.07 -8.15 3.43
C LEU A 117 -22.64 -9.51 3.88
N ARG A 118 -21.88 -10.59 3.68
CA ARG A 118 -22.29 -11.93 4.08
C ARG A 118 -21.13 -12.75 4.65
N GLN A 119 -21.38 -13.40 5.78
CA GLN A 119 -20.45 -14.42 6.27
C GLN A 119 -20.59 -15.70 5.43
N GLY A 120 -19.45 -16.21 4.97
CA GLY A 120 -19.37 -17.47 4.23
C GLY A 120 -17.95 -17.72 3.71
N GLU A 121 -17.53 -18.97 3.75
CA GLU A 121 -16.33 -19.44 3.08
C GLU A 121 -16.69 -19.82 1.65
N VAL A 122 -16.05 -19.19 0.67
CA VAL A 122 -16.13 -19.57 -0.74
C VAL A 122 -15.14 -20.71 -0.97
N VAL A 123 -15.66 -21.84 -1.48
CA VAL A 123 -14.89 -23.06 -1.69
C VAL A 123 -14.67 -23.40 -3.16
N ASP A 124 -15.51 -22.86 -4.04
CA ASP A 124 -15.43 -23.14 -5.48
C ASP A 124 -15.95 -21.98 -6.33
N ILE A 125 -15.35 -21.82 -7.50
CA ILE A 125 -15.74 -20.87 -8.53
C ILE A 125 -15.70 -21.58 -9.87
N THR A 126 -16.79 -21.50 -10.62
CA THR A 126 -16.89 -22.06 -11.98
C THR A 126 -17.30 -20.99 -12.97
N VAL A 127 -16.67 -21.00 -14.15
CA VAL A 127 -17.02 -20.14 -15.27
C VAL A 127 -18.13 -20.83 -16.07
N GLN A 128 -19.16 -20.08 -16.44
CA GLN A 128 -20.28 -20.55 -17.24
C GLN A 128 -20.07 -20.27 -18.73
N ASP A 129 -20.83 -20.90 -19.61
CA ASP A 129 -20.73 -20.73 -21.06
C ASP A 129 -21.00 -19.29 -21.53
N ASP A 130 -21.77 -18.52 -20.76
CA ASP A 130 -22.06 -17.11 -21.03
C ASP A 130 -20.99 -16.14 -20.45
N GLY A 131 -19.91 -16.68 -19.90
CA GLY A 131 -18.84 -15.93 -19.27
C GLY A 131 -19.11 -15.45 -17.84
N SER A 132 -20.30 -15.72 -17.28
CA SER A 132 -20.62 -15.45 -15.88
C SER A 132 -19.96 -16.47 -14.94
N PHE A 133 -19.97 -16.16 -13.65
CA PHE A 133 -19.38 -17.00 -12.61
C PHE A 133 -20.45 -17.57 -11.69
N VAL A 134 -20.29 -18.83 -11.30
CA VAL A 134 -21.01 -19.44 -10.18
C VAL A 134 -20.04 -19.62 -9.03
N VAL A 135 -20.36 -18.98 -7.90
CA VAL A 135 -19.57 -18.99 -6.67
C VAL A 135 -20.29 -19.88 -5.65
N LYS A 136 -19.60 -20.92 -5.17
CA LYS A 136 -20.13 -21.89 -4.20
C LYS A 136 -19.49 -21.68 -2.83
N THR A 137 -20.31 -21.71 -1.79
CA THR A 137 -19.85 -21.65 -0.39
C THR A 137 -19.75 -23.03 0.25
N ALA A 138 -19.00 -23.14 1.36
CA ALA A 138 -18.84 -24.38 2.14
C ALA A 138 -20.17 -24.98 2.64
N VAL A 139 -21.22 -24.14 2.81
CA VAL A 139 -22.57 -24.54 3.20
C VAL A 139 -23.48 -24.77 1.98
N GLU A 140 -22.89 -25.08 0.82
CA GLU A 140 -23.56 -25.45 -0.43
C GLU A 140 -24.47 -24.39 -1.07
N LEU A 141 -24.40 -23.13 -0.60
CA LEU A 141 -25.12 -22.05 -1.28
C LEU A 141 -24.35 -21.61 -2.52
N THR A 142 -25.09 -21.29 -3.58
CA THR A 142 -24.55 -20.83 -4.85
C THR A 142 -25.05 -19.45 -5.22
N TYR A 143 -24.16 -18.64 -5.78
CA TYR A 143 -24.42 -17.28 -6.23
C TYR A 143 -23.88 -17.09 -7.64
N ARG A 144 -24.52 -16.26 -8.44
CA ARG A 144 -24.06 -15.92 -9.79
C ARG A 144 -23.58 -14.48 -9.85
N ALA A 145 -22.51 -14.24 -10.59
CA ALA A 145 -22.00 -12.88 -10.83
C ALA A 145 -21.45 -12.72 -12.25
N LYS A 146 -21.44 -11.48 -12.74
CA LYS A 146 -20.80 -11.11 -14.00
C LYS A 146 -19.27 -10.94 -13.83
N ALA A 147 -18.83 -10.50 -12.64
CA ALA A 147 -17.43 -10.39 -12.29
C ALA A 147 -17.16 -10.87 -10.86
N VAL A 148 -15.96 -11.39 -10.63
CA VAL A 148 -15.51 -11.86 -9.30
C VAL A 148 -14.18 -11.20 -8.97
N VAL A 149 -14.05 -10.68 -7.73
CA VAL A 149 -12.80 -10.11 -7.20
C VAL A 149 -12.31 -10.97 -6.04
N LEU A 150 -11.13 -11.57 -6.16
CA LEU A 150 -10.54 -12.43 -5.16
C LEU A 150 -9.57 -11.66 -4.26
N CYS A 151 -9.89 -11.57 -2.96
CA CYS A 151 -9.19 -10.80 -1.94
C CYS A 151 -8.85 -11.66 -0.71
N CYS A 152 -8.44 -12.92 -0.91
CA CYS A 152 -8.34 -13.93 0.15
C CYS A 152 -7.22 -13.66 1.18
N GLY A 153 -6.28 -12.75 0.89
CA GLY A 153 -5.23 -12.36 1.81
C GLY A 153 -4.36 -13.55 2.26
N VAL A 154 -4.06 -13.58 3.56
CA VAL A 154 -3.28 -14.65 4.21
C VAL A 154 -4.13 -15.86 4.61
N TYR A 155 -5.40 -15.93 4.22
CA TYR A 155 -6.30 -17.01 4.62
C TYR A 155 -6.30 -18.19 3.66
N LEU A 156 -5.80 -17.99 2.41
CA LEU A 156 -5.85 -19.02 1.37
C LEU A 156 -4.92 -20.18 1.71
N ASN A 157 -5.50 -21.36 2.00
CA ASN A 157 -4.81 -22.60 2.39
C ASN A 157 -3.73 -22.35 3.47
N SER A 158 -4.05 -21.50 4.45
CA SER A 158 -3.06 -21.03 5.42
C SER A 158 -2.86 -21.99 6.57
N ARG A 159 -1.65 -21.94 7.17
CA ARG A 159 -1.31 -22.61 8.42
C ARG A 159 -0.46 -21.71 9.30
N THR A 160 -0.72 -21.72 10.59
CA THR A 160 0.08 -21.01 11.61
C THR A 160 1.07 -21.95 12.27
N ILE A 161 2.25 -21.42 12.63
CA ILE A 161 3.39 -22.22 13.09
C ILE A 161 4.03 -21.54 14.30
N VAL A 162 4.11 -22.28 15.42
CA VAL A 162 4.82 -21.90 16.65
C VAL A 162 5.67 -23.11 17.10
N GLY A 163 6.98 -23.07 16.90
CA GLY A 163 7.85 -24.21 17.13
C GLY A 163 7.40 -25.43 16.32
N THR A 164 7.08 -26.52 17.01
CA THR A 164 6.56 -27.76 16.40
C THR A 164 5.03 -27.77 16.27
N CYS A 165 4.33 -26.78 16.82
CA CYS A 165 2.88 -26.70 16.73
C CYS A 165 2.47 -26.05 15.40
N ILE A 166 1.89 -26.86 14.51
CA ILE A 166 1.36 -26.41 13.21
C ILE A 166 -0.15 -26.59 13.23
N ARG A 167 -0.88 -25.52 12.89
CA ARG A 167 -2.36 -25.52 12.87
C ARG A 167 -2.87 -25.03 11.52
N ASP A 168 -3.83 -25.71 10.95
CA ASP A 168 -4.60 -25.24 9.80
C ASP A 168 -5.51 -24.10 10.27
N SER A 169 -5.05 -22.87 10.15
CA SER A 169 -5.76 -21.67 10.58
C SER A 169 -5.26 -20.42 9.87
N GLY A 170 -6.11 -19.41 9.82
CA GLY A 170 -5.74 -18.03 9.51
C GLY A 170 -5.12 -17.29 10.71
N PRO A 171 -4.89 -15.97 10.59
CA PRO A 171 -4.39 -15.14 11.68
C PRO A 171 -5.26 -15.22 12.94
N ASN A 172 -4.63 -15.13 14.11
CA ASN A 172 -5.30 -15.13 15.43
C ASN A 172 -6.22 -16.34 15.67
N GLY A 173 -5.97 -17.48 15.00
CA GLY A 173 -6.77 -18.69 15.14
C GLY A 173 -8.10 -18.70 14.38
N PHE A 174 -8.37 -17.71 13.56
CA PHE A 174 -9.56 -17.72 12.68
C PHE A 174 -9.46 -18.84 11.63
N ALA A 175 -10.61 -19.27 11.11
CA ALA A 175 -10.66 -20.27 10.06
C ALA A 175 -9.92 -19.80 8.79
N ASN A 176 -9.26 -20.73 8.09
CA ASN A 176 -8.67 -20.51 6.78
C ASN A 176 -9.63 -20.89 5.65
N ALA A 177 -9.29 -20.50 4.40
CA ALA A 177 -10.01 -20.89 3.18
C ALA A 177 -9.19 -21.97 2.45
N LYS A 178 -9.50 -23.24 2.71
CA LYS A 178 -8.64 -24.35 2.28
C LYS A 178 -8.91 -24.78 0.83
N SER A 179 -10.18 -24.90 0.44
CA SER A 179 -10.57 -25.53 -0.82
C SER A 179 -10.46 -24.62 -2.04
N LEU A 180 -10.43 -23.30 -1.87
CA LEU A 180 -10.43 -22.36 -2.99
C LEU A 180 -9.14 -22.44 -3.84
N THR A 181 -8.01 -22.83 -3.26
CA THR A 181 -6.76 -23.05 -4.02
C THR A 181 -6.93 -24.06 -5.12
N GLU A 182 -7.62 -25.17 -4.86
CA GLU A 182 -7.87 -26.22 -5.87
C GLU A 182 -8.73 -25.70 -7.03
N SER A 183 -9.70 -24.83 -6.73
CA SER A 183 -10.51 -24.15 -7.73
C SER A 183 -9.67 -23.25 -8.63
N LEU A 184 -8.73 -22.48 -8.06
CA LEU A 184 -7.81 -21.62 -8.82
C LEU A 184 -6.86 -22.44 -9.72
N VAL A 185 -6.30 -23.54 -9.21
CA VAL A 185 -5.45 -24.44 -10.01
C VAL A 185 -6.23 -25.04 -11.17
N ARG A 186 -7.48 -25.46 -10.94
CA ARG A 186 -8.37 -26.00 -11.99
C ARG A 186 -8.70 -24.95 -13.07
N LEU A 187 -8.78 -23.67 -12.69
CA LEU A 187 -8.96 -22.53 -13.61
C LEU A 187 -7.66 -22.14 -14.33
N GLY A 188 -6.53 -22.82 -14.06
CA GLY A 188 -5.26 -22.64 -14.75
C GLY A 188 -4.32 -21.62 -14.10
N PHE A 189 -4.58 -21.18 -12.87
CA PHE A 189 -3.69 -20.25 -12.19
C PHE A 189 -2.46 -20.98 -11.60
N GLU A 190 -1.27 -20.40 -11.82
CA GLU A 190 -0.03 -20.79 -11.15
C GLU A 190 -0.07 -20.25 -9.71
N VAL A 191 0.02 -21.15 -8.74
CA VAL A 191 -0.02 -20.85 -7.31
C VAL A 191 1.38 -20.98 -6.71
N ARG A 192 1.71 -20.06 -5.80
CA ARG A 192 2.95 -20.03 -5.03
C ARG A 192 2.65 -20.02 -3.54
N ARG A 193 3.64 -20.40 -2.73
CA ARG A 193 3.49 -20.39 -1.27
C ARG A 193 4.44 -19.38 -0.64
N PHE A 194 3.87 -18.42 0.09
CA PHE A 194 4.62 -17.41 0.83
C PHE A 194 4.42 -17.57 2.34
N LYS A 195 5.29 -16.94 3.11
CA LYS A 195 5.15 -16.85 4.55
C LYS A 195 5.24 -15.40 5.02
N THR A 196 4.57 -15.10 6.12
CA THR A 196 4.81 -13.90 6.93
C THR A 196 4.79 -14.28 8.41
N GLY A 197 4.84 -13.30 9.31
CA GLY A 197 4.80 -13.55 10.74
C GLY A 197 4.32 -12.33 11.50
N THR A 198 3.97 -12.54 12.75
CA THR A 198 3.58 -11.49 13.69
C THR A 198 4.32 -11.70 15.01
N PRO A 199 4.70 -10.64 15.74
CA PRO A 199 5.26 -10.76 17.08
C PRO A 199 4.18 -11.06 18.12
N ALA A 200 4.60 -11.31 19.35
CA ALA A 200 3.71 -11.48 20.48
C ALA A 200 2.93 -10.20 20.82
N ARG A 201 1.82 -10.39 21.52
CA ARG A 201 1.11 -9.34 22.27
C ARG A 201 1.39 -9.52 23.74
N VAL A 202 1.73 -8.41 24.38
CA VAL A 202 2.14 -8.38 25.78
C VAL A 202 1.24 -7.47 26.58
N ARG A 203 1.16 -7.69 27.90
CA ARG A 203 0.31 -6.94 28.79
C ARG A 203 0.99 -5.66 29.29
N LEU A 204 0.35 -4.52 29.07
CA LEU A 204 0.89 -3.18 29.35
C LEU A 204 1.37 -3.01 30.79
N ASP A 205 0.58 -3.41 31.79
CA ASP A 205 0.89 -3.21 33.20
C ASP A 205 2.05 -4.08 33.73
N THR A 206 2.60 -4.95 32.86
CA THR A 206 3.81 -5.74 33.12
C THR A 206 5.05 -5.23 32.40
N ILE A 207 4.90 -4.12 31.64
CA ILE A 207 6.02 -3.46 30.95
C ILE A 207 6.62 -2.38 31.88
N ASP A 208 7.93 -2.38 32.06
CA ASP A 208 8.64 -1.26 32.72
C ASP A 208 8.88 -0.12 31.71
N LEU A 209 7.87 0.74 31.56
CA LEU A 209 7.91 1.87 30.63
C LEU A 209 9.02 2.87 30.97
N ALA A 210 9.47 2.96 32.24
CA ALA A 210 10.55 3.87 32.65
C ALA A 210 11.90 3.51 32.00
N ARG A 211 12.06 2.27 31.53
CA ARG A 211 13.23 1.78 30.81
C ARG A 211 13.07 1.81 29.28
N THR A 212 12.03 2.44 28.79
CA THR A 212 11.74 2.61 27.36
C THR A 212 11.72 4.09 26.98
N MET A 213 11.76 4.37 25.70
CA MET A 213 11.69 5.74 25.19
C MET A 213 10.31 6.01 24.59
N GLU A 214 9.54 6.89 25.21
CA GLU A 214 8.23 7.29 24.69
C GLU A 214 8.31 7.93 23.30
N GLN A 215 7.40 7.56 22.43
CA GLN A 215 7.26 8.05 21.07
C GLN A 215 5.86 8.61 20.86
N CYS A 216 5.68 9.88 21.21
CA CYS A 216 4.41 10.60 21.05
C CYS A 216 4.08 10.87 19.58
N GLY A 217 2.81 11.12 19.31
CA GLY A 217 2.34 11.70 18.03
C GLY A 217 2.84 13.14 17.85
N GLU A 218 2.78 13.61 16.62
CA GLU A 218 3.19 14.97 16.23
C GLU A 218 1.94 15.79 15.92
N ALA A 219 1.67 16.84 16.71
CA ALA A 219 0.47 17.67 16.61
C ALA A 219 0.35 18.45 15.29
N ASP A 220 1.49 18.68 14.62
CA ASP A 220 1.57 19.40 13.32
C ASP A 220 1.40 18.47 12.10
N THR A 221 1.15 17.18 12.32
CA THR A 221 0.88 16.24 11.22
C THR A 221 -0.58 16.37 10.78
N LYS A 222 -0.80 16.40 9.47
CA LYS A 222 -2.15 16.49 8.87
C LYS A 222 -2.83 15.12 8.79
N PRO A 223 -4.18 15.06 8.75
CA PRO A 223 -4.95 13.83 8.52
C PRO A 223 -4.52 13.10 7.23
N PHE A 224 -4.85 11.82 7.14
CA PHE A 224 -4.74 11.11 5.86
C PHE A 224 -5.80 11.57 4.87
N SER A 225 -7.04 11.67 5.31
CA SER A 225 -8.14 12.06 4.44
C SER A 225 -8.11 13.56 4.13
N TYR A 226 -8.37 13.91 2.88
CA TYR A 226 -8.61 15.29 2.44
C TYR A 226 -9.98 15.81 2.87
N LEU A 227 -10.82 14.99 3.53
CA LEU A 227 -12.11 15.39 4.09
C LEU A 227 -12.00 15.94 5.52
N ASP A 228 -10.89 15.67 6.21
CA ASP A 228 -10.65 16.09 7.57
C ASP A 228 -9.67 17.29 7.62
N ASP A 229 -9.92 18.25 8.50
CA ASP A 229 -9.08 19.45 8.61
C ASP A 229 -8.01 19.33 9.70
N SER A 230 -8.21 18.43 10.68
CA SER A 230 -7.31 18.26 11.83
C SER A 230 -7.34 16.83 12.36
N ILE A 231 -6.28 16.46 13.06
CA ILE A 231 -6.21 15.19 13.79
C ILE A 231 -6.51 15.41 15.28
N PRO A 232 -7.09 14.42 15.98
CA PRO A 232 -7.24 14.46 17.43
C PRO A 232 -5.86 14.45 18.11
N ALA A 233 -5.83 14.93 19.36
CA ALA A 233 -4.64 14.81 20.21
C ALA A 233 -4.26 13.35 20.40
N THR A 234 -2.96 13.07 20.61
CA THR A 234 -2.45 11.73 20.90
C THR A 234 -3.19 11.12 22.10
N LYS A 235 -3.80 9.97 21.89
CA LYS A 235 -4.54 9.23 22.93
C LYS A 235 -3.66 8.22 23.65
N ARG A 236 -2.80 7.51 22.91
CA ARG A 236 -1.80 6.58 23.43
C ARG A 236 -0.51 6.70 22.64
N SER A 237 0.62 6.70 23.35
CA SER A 237 1.97 6.72 22.77
C SER A 237 2.45 5.31 22.46
N CYS A 238 3.39 5.21 21.50
CA CYS A 238 4.24 4.05 21.32
C CYS A 238 5.52 4.22 22.17
N TYR A 239 6.26 3.12 22.37
CA TYR A 239 7.51 3.15 23.11
C TYR A 239 8.60 2.42 22.31
N LEU A 240 9.82 2.96 22.35
CA LEU A 240 11.00 2.37 21.71
C LEU A 240 11.86 1.70 22.77
N THR A 241 12.25 0.47 22.51
CA THR A 241 13.25 -0.28 23.27
C THR A 241 14.18 -1.05 22.33
N TYR A 242 15.05 -1.89 22.90
CA TYR A 242 16.05 -2.63 22.13
C TYR A 242 16.22 -4.05 22.63
N SER A 243 16.56 -4.96 21.70
CA SER A 243 17.10 -6.28 22.04
C SER A 243 18.48 -6.15 22.66
N THR A 244 18.90 -7.13 23.46
CA THR A 244 20.18 -7.16 24.16
C THR A 244 21.13 -8.22 23.61
N ALA A 245 22.35 -8.28 24.12
CA ALA A 245 23.30 -9.37 23.85
C ALA A 245 22.75 -10.73 24.32
N GLU A 246 21.99 -10.76 25.41
CA GLU A 246 21.32 -11.97 25.91
C GLU A 246 20.21 -12.42 24.94
N THR A 247 19.43 -11.50 24.41
CA THR A 247 18.45 -11.80 23.33
C THR A 247 19.12 -12.51 22.16
N LYS A 248 20.26 -11.98 21.71
CA LYS A 248 21.03 -12.57 20.61
C LYS A 248 21.53 -13.97 20.97
N LYS A 249 22.05 -14.16 22.17
CA LYS A 249 22.55 -15.46 22.65
C LYS A 249 21.43 -16.50 22.70
N ILE A 250 20.28 -16.18 23.32
CA ILE A 250 19.11 -17.07 23.40
C ILE A 250 18.68 -17.54 22.00
N ILE A 251 18.61 -16.60 21.04
CA ILE A 251 18.23 -16.92 19.65
C ILE A 251 19.24 -17.85 18.99
N LEU A 252 20.53 -17.61 19.14
CA LEU A 252 21.57 -18.42 18.52
C LEU A 252 21.65 -19.84 19.15
N ASP A 253 21.52 -19.95 20.46
CA ASP A 253 21.55 -21.23 21.19
C ASP A 253 20.35 -22.12 20.82
N ASN A 254 19.21 -21.51 20.44
CA ASN A 254 17.97 -22.22 20.07
C ASN A 254 17.66 -22.18 18.56
N LYS A 255 18.60 -21.74 17.72
CA LYS A 255 18.37 -21.53 16.27
C LYS A 255 17.80 -22.77 15.57
N GLN A 256 18.26 -23.98 15.93
CA GLN A 256 17.82 -25.25 15.37
C GLN A 256 16.34 -25.56 15.66
N LEU A 257 15.72 -24.91 16.66
CA LEU A 257 14.31 -25.07 16.99
C LEU A 257 13.40 -24.12 16.18
N ALA A 258 13.98 -23.14 15.51
CA ALA A 258 13.22 -22.19 14.71
C ALA A 258 12.68 -22.86 13.43
N PRO A 259 11.36 -22.82 13.16
CA PRO A 259 10.74 -23.37 11.96
C PRO A 259 11.35 -22.88 10.65
N LEU A 260 11.90 -21.67 10.64
CA LEU A 260 12.61 -21.09 9.51
C LEU A 260 13.89 -21.88 9.14
N TYR A 261 14.55 -22.50 10.12
CA TYR A 261 15.85 -23.19 9.94
C TYR A 261 15.77 -24.71 10.02
N ASN A 262 14.68 -25.26 10.58
CA ASN A 262 14.50 -26.72 10.70
C ASN A 262 13.72 -27.36 9.54
N GLY A 263 13.33 -26.57 8.52
CA GLY A 263 12.62 -27.05 7.34
C GLY A 263 11.10 -27.20 7.52
N SER A 264 10.51 -26.76 8.64
CA SER A 264 9.05 -26.80 8.85
C SER A 264 8.31 -25.74 8.00
N ILE A 265 8.98 -24.66 7.63
CA ILE A 265 8.46 -23.59 6.76
C ILE A 265 8.97 -23.83 5.34
N ASN A 266 8.04 -23.94 4.38
CA ASN A 266 8.32 -24.06 2.95
C ASN A 266 8.15 -22.73 2.20
N GLY A 267 7.34 -21.83 2.73
CA GLY A 267 7.04 -20.52 2.11
C GLY A 267 8.21 -19.54 2.21
N VAL A 268 8.39 -18.74 1.15
CA VAL A 268 9.40 -17.67 1.13
C VAL A 268 8.88 -16.48 1.94
N GLY A 269 9.71 -15.96 2.84
CA GLY A 269 9.38 -14.81 3.70
C GLY A 269 9.72 -13.47 3.08
N PRO A 270 9.10 -12.37 3.56
CA PRO A 270 9.36 -11.03 3.07
C PRO A 270 10.75 -10.53 3.50
N ARG A 271 11.50 -9.97 2.56
CA ARG A 271 12.84 -9.40 2.78
C ARG A 271 12.88 -8.26 3.81
N TYR A 272 11.81 -7.45 3.84
CA TYR A 272 11.75 -6.20 4.64
C TYR A 272 10.97 -6.33 5.94
N CYS A 273 10.53 -7.55 6.31
CA CYS A 273 9.95 -7.86 7.61
C CYS A 273 10.51 -9.20 8.11
N PRO A 274 11.84 -9.28 8.32
CA PRO A 274 12.45 -10.51 8.82
C PRO A 274 12.03 -10.74 10.27
N SER A 275 11.95 -12.01 10.67
CA SER A 275 11.80 -12.38 12.07
C SER A 275 13.02 -11.97 12.89
N ILE A 276 12.90 -11.95 14.23
CA ILE A 276 14.03 -11.53 15.08
C ILE A 276 15.22 -12.47 14.94
N GLU A 277 14.97 -13.79 14.79
CA GLU A 277 16.01 -14.79 14.55
C GLU A 277 16.72 -14.55 13.21
N ASP A 278 15.99 -14.14 12.17
CA ASP A 278 16.57 -13.82 10.87
C ASP A 278 17.40 -12.52 10.91
N LYS A 279 16.96 -11.52 11.68
CA LYS A 279 17.73 -10.28 11.91
C LYS A 279 19.06 -10.58 12.62
N VAL A 280 19.02 -11.38 13.68
CA VAL A 280 20.21 -11.76 14.46
C VAL A 280 21.22 -12.51 13.61
N VAL A 281 20.77 -13.39 12.71
CA VAL A 281 21.65 -14.17 11.84
C VAL A 281 22.20 -13.33 10.68
N ARG A 282 21.35 -12.54 10.00
CA ARG A 282 21.77 -11.76 8.83
C ARG A 282 22.59 -10.52 9.18
N PHE A 283 22.33 -9.92 10.33
CA PHE A 283 23.00 -8.71 10.82
C PHE A 283 23.78 -9.02 12.10
N ALA A 284 24.63 -10.04 12.02
CA ALA A 284 25.40 -10.55 13.16
C ALA A 284 26.38 -9.51 13.77
N ASP A 285 26.76 -8.49 13.00
CA ASP A 285 27.58 -7.36 13.41
C ASP A 285 26.82 -6.32 14.26
N LYS A 286 25.47 -6.35 14.25
CA LYS A 286 24.66 -5.45 15.06
C LYS A 286 24.59 -5.94 16.51
N GLU A 287 24.88 -5.03 17.44
CA GLU A 287 24.79 -5.31 18.88
C GLU A 287 23.35 -5.44 19.36
N ARG A 288 22.44 -4.64 18.80
CA ARG A 288 21.03 -4.57 19.19
C ARG A 288 20.11 -4.23 18.02
N HIS A 289 18.85 -4.62 18.13
CA HIS A 289 17.78 -4.29 17.17
C HIS A 289 16.70 -3.46 17.84
N GLN A 290 16.16 -2.48 17.10
CA GLN A 290 15.04 -1.66 17.55
C GLN A 290 13.77 -2.49 17.66
N ILE A 291 13.03 -2.26 18.75
CA ILE A 291 11.75 -2.86 19.06
C ILE A 291 10.79 -1.74 19.48
N PHE A 292 9.61 -1.70 18.87
CA PHE A 292 8.58 -0.75 19.23
C PHE A 292 7.45 -1.48 19.94
N LEU A 293 6.97 -0.89 21.03
CA LEU A 293 5.80 -1.32 21.76
C LEU A 293 4.65 -0.43 21.30
N GLU A 294 3.68 -1.02 20.62
CA GLU A 294 2.60 -0.31 19.96
C GLU A 294 1.25 -0.71 20.58
N PRO A 295 0.42 0.25 21.09
CA PRO A 295 -0.89 -0.07 21.63
C PRO A 295 -1.81 -0.63 20.56
N GLU A 296 -2.49 -1.75 20.83
CA GLU A 296 -3.45 -2.35 19.88
C GLU A 296 -4.80 -1.61 19.85
N SER A 297 -5.20 -0.97 20.98
CA SER A 297 -6.44 -0.19 21.11
C SER A 297 -6.34 0.76 22.30
N GLU A 298 -7.25 1.73 22.37
CA GLU A 298 -7.42 2.63 23.50
C GLU A 298 -7.90 1.89 24.75
N ASP A 299 -8.76 0.88 24.56
CA ASP A 299 -9.52 0.20 25.62
C ASP A 299 -8.95 -1.18 25.99
N THR A 300 -7.72 -1.52 25.58
CA THR A 300 -7.07 -2.80 25.92
C THR A 300 -5.68 -2.60 26.52
N ASN A 301 -5.23 -3.57 27.30
CA ASN A 301 -3.86 -3.66 27.79
C ASN A 301 -2.92 -4.41 26.85
N GLU A 302 -3.39 -4.80 25.64
CA GLU A 302 -2.56 -5.47 24.65
C GLU A 302 -1.61 -4.49 23.95
N PHE A 303 -0.31 -4.81 23.96
CA PHE A 303 0.72 -4.11 23.22
C PHE A 303 1.40 -5.05 22.22
N TYR A 304 1.51 -4.59 20.99
CA TYR A 304 2.18 -5.27 19.88
C TYR A 304 3.69 -5.00 19.95
N VAL A 305 4.52 -6.04 19.90
CA VAL A 305 5.98 -5.90 20.05
C VAL A 305 6.64 -5.87 18.65
N GLN A 306 6.50 -4.74 17.97
CA GLN A 306 6.99 -4.54 16.60
C GLN A 306 8.50 -4.75 16.53
N GLY A 307 8.93 -5.63 15.62
CA GLY A 307 10.35 -5.90 15.40
C GLY A 307 10.85 -7.19 16.04
N ALA A 308 10.04 -7.82 16.92
CA ALA A 308 10.36 -9.08 17.59
C ALA A 308 9.49 -10.25 17.10
N SER A 309 9.04 -10.24 15.82
CA SER A 309 8.29 -11.38 15.27
C SER A 309 9.16 -12.63 15.23
N THR A 310 8.59 -13.77 15.63
CA THR A 310 9.27 -15.05 15.67
C THR A 310 8.29 -16.20 15.49
N SER A 311 8.78 -17.38 15.16
CA SER A 311 8.01 -18.62 15.18
C SER A 311 8.64 -19.69 16.07
N MET A 312 9.59 -19.31 16.92
CA MET A 312 10.21 -20.23 17.88
C MET A 312 9.19 -20.82 18.85
N PRO A 313 9.50 -21.95 19.52
CA PRO A 313 8.63 -22.50 20.57
C PRO A 313 8.28 -21.47 21.64
N ALA A 314 7.07 -21.53 22.21
CA ALA A 314 6.56 -20.53 23.15
C ALA A 314 7.50 -20.29 24.35
N TRP A 315 8.09 -21.35 24.92
CA TRP A 315 9.05 -21.22 26.02
C TRP A 315 10.35 -20.49 25.63
N VAL A 316 10.77 -20.55 24.35
CA VAL A 316 11.90 -19.73 23.83
C VAL A 316 11.47 -18.30 23.64
N GLN A 317 10.22 -18.08 23.20
CA GLN A 317 9.67 -16.73 23.08
C GLN A 317 9.67 -16.00 24.42
N GLU A 318 9.22 -16.65 25.51
CA GLU A 318 9.29 -16.08 26.86
C GLU A 318 10.71 -15.62 27.21
N GLN A 319 11.72 -16.46 26.99
CA GLN A 319 13.12 -16.08 27.21
C GLN A 319 13.57 -14.90 26.35
N ILE A 320 13.19 -14.89 25.06
CA ILE A 320 13.51 -13.78 24.14
C ILE A 320 12.88 -12.48 24.65
N TYR A 321 11.60 -12.47 24.97
CA TYR A 321 10.91 -11.25 25.41
C TYR A 321 11.43 -10.78 26.77
N HIS A 322 11.68 -11.68 27.72
CA HIS A 322 12.25 -11.32 29.04
C HIS A 322 13.71 -10.82 28.96
N SER A 323 14.40 -11.04 27.87
CA SER A 323 15.75 -10.50 27.65
C SER A 323 15.78 -9.11 27.00
N ILE A 324 14.60 -8.56 26.62
CA ILE A 324 14.45 -7.23 26.03
C ILE A 324 14.35 -6.20 27.14
N GLU A 325 15.03 -5.07 26.99
CA GLU A 325 15.04 -3.99 27.97
C GLU A 325 13.63 -3.44 28.23
N GLY A 326 13.22 -3.41 29.52
CA GLY A 326 11.88 -3.00 29.96
C GLY A 326 10.80 -4.09 29.84
N LEU A 327 11.14 -5.31 29.33
CA LEU A 327 10.23 -6.43 29.20
C LEU A 327 10.61 -7.62 30.10
N GLU A 328 11.49 -7.44 31.08
CA GLU A 328 12.05 -8.53 31.90
C GLU A 328 10.99 -9.33 32.67
N ASN A 329 9.85 -8.71 32.99
CA ASN A 329 8.75 -9.34 33.72
C ASN A 329 7.44 -9.35 32.90
N VAL A 330 7.54 -9.20 31.59
CA VAL A 330 6.36 -9.03 30.74
C VAL A 330 5.54 -10.33 30.65
N GLU A 331 4.22 -10.21 30.70
CA GLU A 331 3.31 -11.32 30.42
C GLU A 331 2.91 -11.34 28.94
N ILE A 332 3.13 -12.47 28.28
CA ILE A 332 2.70 -12.68 26.91
C ILE A 332 1.21 -13.05 26.90
N MET A 333 0.38 -12.22 26.26
CA MET A 333 -1.06 -12.47 26.09
C MET A 333 -1.34 -13.34 24.87
N ARG A 334 -0.53 -13.20 23.81
CA ARG A 334 -0.60 -13.99 22.57
C ARG A 334 0.81 -14.26 22.06
N ASP A 335 1.09 -15.51 21.75
CA ASP A 335 2.37 -15.91 21.17
C ASP A 335 2.59 -15.29 19.80
N ALA A 336 3.84 -15.04 19.47
CA ALA A 336 4.27 -14.78 18.10
C ALA A 336 4.15 -16.06 17.25
N TYR A 337 3.84 -15.90 15.96
CA TYR A 337 3.76 -17.04 15.05
C TYR A 337 4.18 -16.67 13.63
N ALA A 338 4.60 -17.66 12.85
CA ALA A 338 4.65 -17.56 11.40
C ALA A 338 3.33 -18.06 10.80
N ILE A 339 2.95 -17.50 9.65
CA ILE A 339 1.84 -17.99 8.85
C ILE A 339 2.30 -18.19 7.41
N GLU A 340 2.01 -19.36 6.86
CA GLU A 340 2.16 -19.67 5.45
C GLU A 340 0.81 -19.65 4.76
N TYR A 341 0.78 -19.21 3.51
CA TYR A 341 -0.44 -19.07 2.71
C TYR A 341 -0.13 -19.19 1.22
N ASP A 342 -1.15 -19.52 0.43
CA ASP A 342 -1.04 -19.56 -1.01
C ASP A 342 -1.32 -18.19 -1.63
N CYS A 343 -0.64 -17.91 -2.74
CA CYS A 343 -0.85 -16.73 -3.59
C CYS A 343 -0.65 -17.11 -5.05
N ILE A 344 -1.13 -16.29 -5.98
CA ILE A 344 -0.89 -16.49 -7.41
C ILE A 344 0.37 -15.77 -7.87
N ASP A 345 0.91 -16.17 -9.03
CA ASP A 345 1.85 -15.34 -9.77
C ASP A 345 1.08 -14.19 -10.42
N ALA A 346 1.25 -12.96 -9.92
CA ALA A 346 0.51 -11.80 -10.40
C ALA A 346 0.87 -11.38 -11.83
N THR A 347 1.92 -11.94 -12.43
CA THR A 347 2.20 -11.74 -13.87
C THR A 347 1.14 -12.36 -14.78
N GLN A 348 0.25 -13.20 -14.24
CA GLN A 348 -0.95 -13.71 -14.93
C GLN A 348 -2.07 -12.66 -15.05
N LEU A 349 -1.90 -11.50 -14.42
CA LEU A 349 -2.85 -10.39 -14.46
C LEU A 349 -2.38 -9.31 -15.43
N ASN A 350 -3.34 -8.58 -15.98
CA ASN A 350 -3.06 -7.32 -16.69
C ASN A 350 -3.05 -6.12 -15.72
N ALA A 351 -2.78 -4.92 -16.24
CA ALA A 351 -2.69 -3.69 -15.42
C ALA A 351 -4.01 -3.23 -14.79
N SER A 352 -5.16 -3.84 -15.13
CA SER A 352 -6.44 -3.63 -14.45
C SER A 352 -6.67 -4.62 -13.30
N LEU A 353 -5.69 -5.48 -13.00
CA LEU A 353 -5.74 -6.61 -12.08
C LEU A 353 -6.73 -7.72 -12.48
N MET A 354 -7.18 -7.72 -13.73
CA MET A 354 -7.98 -8.79 -14.31
C MET A 354 -7.07 -9.91 -14.83
N SER A 355 -7.51 -11.16 -14.69
CA SER A 355 -6.86 -12.31 -15.28
C SER A 355 -6.72 -12.16 -16.80
N LYS A 356 -5.56 -12.54 -17.34
CA LYS A 356 -5.30 -12.60 -18.78
C LYS A 356 -6.04 -13.76 -19.47
N THR A 357 -6.39 -14.81 -18.71
CA THR A 357 -6.98 -16.05 -19.24
C THR A 357 -8.44 -16.24 -18.89
N VAL A 358 -8.93 -15.61 -17.80
CA VAL A 358 -10.31 -15.71 -17.33
C VAL A 358 -10.90 -14.29 -17.22
N PRO A 359 -11.50 -13.76 -18.31
CA PRO A 359 -12.09 -12.42 -18.31
C PRO A 359 -13.17 -12.28 -17.23
N GLY A 360 -13.23 -11.12 -16.56
CA GLY A 360 -14.15 -10.86 -15.46
C GLY A 360 -13.68 -11.36 -14.08
N MET A 361 -12.56 -12.09 -14.00
CA MET A 361 -11.95 -12.51 -12.74
C MET A 361 -10.79 -11.58 -12.39
N PHE A 362 -10.88 -10.93 -11.22
CA PHE A 362 -9.91 -9.97 -10.70
C PHE A 362 -9.28 -10.49 -9.41
N PHE A 363 -8.06 -10.02 -9.12
CA PHE A 363 -7.34 -10.39 -7.92
C PHE A 363 -6.75 -9.15 -7.24
N ALA A 364 -6.87 -9.06 -5.92
CA ALA A 364 -6.36 -7.91 -5.20
C ALA A 364 -5.81 -8.27 -3.81
N GLY A 365 -4.72 -7.59 -3.45
CA GLY A 365 -4.09 -7.70 -2.15
C GLY A 365 -3.08 -8.84 -2.06
N GLN A 366 -3.02 -9.49 -0.92
CA GLN A 366 -1.95 -10.43 -0.60
C GLN A 366 -1.97 -11.70 -1.44
N ILE A 367 -3.11 -12.05 -2.03
CA ILE A 367 -3.21 -13.14 -3.01
C ILE A 367 -2.33 -12.91 -4.26
N ASN A 368 -2.01 -11.63 -4.58
CA ASN A 368 -1.09 -11.25 -5.65
C ASN A 368 0.38 -11.25 -5.21
N GLY A 369 0.70 -11.86 -4.06
CA GLY A 369 2.05 -11.91 -3.53
C GLY A 369 2.56 -10.60 -2.94
N THR A 370 1.69 -9.64 -2.62
CA THR A 370 2.08 -8.40 -1.93
C THR A 370 2.00 -8.56 -0.41
N SER A 371 2.66 -7.67 0.35
CA SER A 371 2.65 -7.68 1.81
C SER A 371 2.45 -6.27 2.34
N GLY A 372 1.24 -5.97 2.84
CA GLY A 372 0.86 -4.72 3.50
C GLY A 372 -0.60 -4.38 3.28
N TYR A 373 -1.17 -3.67 4.25
CA TYR A 373 -2.59 -3.27 4.23
C TYR A 373 -2.87 -2.25 3.12
N GLU A 374 -1.94 -1.31 2.94
CA GLU A 374 -2.05 -0.22 1.97
C GLU A 374 -1.91 -0.73 0.53
N GLU A 375 -0.98 -1.67 0.30
CA GLU A 375 -0.86 -2.34 -0.99
C GLU A 375 -2.12 -3.15 -1.32
N ALA A 376 -2.72 -3.77 -0.31
CA ALA A 376 -3.95 -4.53 -0.47
C ALA A 376 -5.15 -3.60 -0.79
N ALA A 377 -5.30 -2.51 -0.05
CA ALA A 377 -6.35 -1.51 -0.27
C ALA A 377 -6.26 -0.88 -1.67
N ALA A 378 -5.06 -0.46 -2.09
CA ALA A 378 -4.82 0.11 -3.42
C ALA A 378 -5.21 -0.87 -4.54
N GLN A 379 -4.80 -2.13 -4.44
CA GLN A 379 -5.18 -3.16 -5.42
C GLN A 379 -6.68 -3.42 -5.39
N GLY A 380 -7.30 -3.43 -4.20
CA GLY A 380 -8.75 -3.58 -4.04
C GLY A 380 -9.51 -2.48 -4.77
N LEU A 381 -9.09 -1.22 -4.57
CA LEU A 381 -9.69 -0.07 -5.25
C LEU A 381 -9.59 -0.21 -6.77
N VAL A 382 -8.39 -0.54 -7.30
CA VAL A 382 -8.18 -0.75 -8.75
C VAL A 382 -9.03 -1.89 -9.28
N ALA A 383 -9.09 -3.03 -8.58
CA ALA A 383 -9.87 -4.19 -9.01
C ALA A 383 -11.39 -3.92 -8.96
N GLY A 384 -11.87 -3.22 -7.92
CA GLY A 384 -13.29 -2.84 -7.79
C GLY A 384 -13.75 -1.89 -8.89
N ILE A 385 -12.95 -0.84 -9.17
CA ILE A 385 -13.19 0.07 -10.30
C ILE A 385 -13.28 -0.72 -11.62
N ASN A 386 -12.33 -1.59 -11.87
CA ASN A 386 -12.26 -2.32 -13.13
C ASN A 386 -13.28 -3.45 -13.24
N ALA A 387 -13.74 -4.02 -12.13
CA ALA A 387 -14.86 -4.97 -12.11
C ALA A 387 -16.17 -4.29 -12.55
N GLU A 388 -16.45 -3.07 -12.04
CA GLU A 388 -17.60 -2.26 -12.50
C GLU A 388 -17.49 -1.97 -13.99
N ARG A 389 -16.33 -1.52 -14.45
CA ARG A 389 -16.12 -1.19 -15.87
C ARG A 389 -16.31 -2.39 -16.77
N PHE A 390 -15.83 -3.56 -16.34
CA PHE A 390 -16.05 -4.83 -17.04
C PHE A 390 -17.53 -5.18 -17.15
N VAL A 391 -18.26 -5.10 -16.04
CA VAL A 391 -19.72 -5.39 -15.98
C VAL A 391 -20.52 -4.50 -16.94
N HIS A 392 -20.11 -3.25 -17.09
CA HIS A 392 -20.78 -2.27 -17.95
C HIS A 392 -20.16 -2.13 -19.35
N GLY A 393 -19.23 -3.00 -19.73
CA GLY A 393 -18.58 -2.96 -21.06
C GLY A 393 -17.76 -1.71 -21.33
N LYS A 394 -17.26 -1.03 -20.27
CA LYS A 394 -16.42 0.16 -20.38
C LYS A 394 -14.94 -0.22 -20.49
N SER A 395 -14.12 0.63 -21.10
CA SER A 395 -12.67 0.44 -21.13
C SER A 395 -12.06 0.43 -19.72
N PRO A 396 -11.05 -0.41 -19.44
CA PRO A 396 -10.43 -0.47 -18.13
C PRO A 396 -9.71 0.84 -17.77
N VAL A 397 -9.66 1.14 -16.48
CA VAL A 397 -8.83 2.21 -15.92
C VAL A 397 -7.49 1.62 -15.52
N VAL A 398 -6.41 2.21 -16.02
CA VAL A 398 -5.03 1.88 -15.68
C VAL A 398 -4.36 3.13 -15.11
N PHE A 399 -3.76 3.01 -13.93
CA PHE A 399 -3.02 4.09 -13.31
C PHE A 399 -1.56 4.02 -13.78
N PRO A 400 -1.04 5.08 -14.43
CA PRO A 400 0.34 5.08 -14.89
C PRO A 400 1.31 5.25 -13.71
N ARG A 401 2.48 4.61 -13.81
CA ARG A 401 3.51 4.66 -12.76
C ARG A 401 4.21 6.02 -12.63
N ASP A 402 4.07 6.88 -13.60
CA ASP A 402 4.56 8.27 -13.56
C ASP A 402 3.57 9.26 -12.91
N ASN A 403 2.38 8.79 -12.54
CA ASN A 403 1.34 9.59 -11.92
C ASN A 403 0.89 9.08 -10.53
N SER A 404 1.25 7.85 -10.16
CA SER A 404 0.85 7.29 -8.85
C SER A 404 1.75 6.16 -8.35
N TYR A 405 1.88 6.04 -7.03
CA TYR A 405 2.42 4.86 -6.35
C TYR A 405 1.55 3.62 -6.58
N ILE A 406 0.22 3.80 -6.71
CA ILE A 406 -0.71 2.74 -7.12
C ILE A 406 -0.31 2.18 -8.48
N GLY A 407 0.00 3.06 -9.44
CA GLY A 407 0.49 2.66 -10.76
C GLY A 407 1.84 1.92 -10.70
N VAL A 408 2.78 2.41 -9.87
CA VAL A 408 4.06 1.71 -9.65
C VAL A 408 3.83 0.33 -9.07
N LEU A 409 2.96 0.20 -8.06
CA LEU A 409 2.62 -1.08 -7.43
C LEU A 409 2.06 -2.08 -8.44
N VAL A 410 1.02 -1.68 -9.17
CA VAL A 410 0.32 -2.56 -10.12
C VAL A 410 1.24 -2.97 -11.27
N ASP A 411 1.97 -2.02 -11.85
CA ASP A 411 2.92 -2.32 -12.93
C ASP A 411 4.04 -3.27 -12.45
N ASP A 412 4.61 -3.04 -11.26
CA ASP A 412 5.66 -3.91 -10.72
C ASP A 412 5.18 -5.36 -10.53
N ILE A 413 4.00 -5.59 -9.93
CA ILE A 413 3.54 -6.97 -9.66
C ILE A 413 3.06 -7.69 -10.91
N THR A 414 2.57 -6.98 -11.93
CA THR A 414 2.05 -7.59 -13.16
C THR A 414 3.12 -7.78 -14.24
N THR A 415 4.28 -7.13 -14.11
CA THR A 415 5.38 -7.20 -15.09
C THR A 415 6.65 -7.85 -14.55
N LYS A 416 6.87 -7.83 -13.23
CA LYS A 416 8.07 -8.41 -12.61
C LYS A 416 7.69 -9.67 -11.84
N GLU A 417 8.32 -10.79 -12.18
CA GLU A 417 8.18 -11.99 -11.36
C GLU A 417 8.68 -11.73 -9.94
N THR A 418 7.85 -12.02 -8.96
CA THR A 418 8.19 -11.88 -7.55
C THR A 418 8.40 -13.26 -6.93
N PHE A 419 9.61 -13.52 -6.42
CA PHE A 419 9.96 -14.75 -5.72
C PHE A 419 9.90 -14.62 -4.20
N GLU A 420 9.63 -13.42 -3.71
CA GLU A 420 9.42 -13.07 -2.31
C GLU A 420 8.24 -12.09 -2.20
N PRO A 421 7.55 -12.02 -1.05
CA PRO A 421 6.44 -11.07 -0.88
C PRO A 421 6.85 -9.65 -1.23
N TYR A 422 6.16 -9.06 -2.22
CA TYR A 422 6.40 -7.69 -2.67
C TYR A 422 5.97 -6.68 -1.58
N ARG A 423 6.79 -5.66 -1.37
CA ARG A 423 6.47 -4.51 -0.53
C ARG A 423 6.79 -3.22 -1.25
N MET A 424 5.87 -2.27 -1.23
CA MET A 424 6.12 -0.94 -1.76
C MET A 424 7.14 -0.19 -0.92
N MET A 425 8.09 0.46 -1.60
CA MET A 425 9.12 1.31 -1.01
C MET A 425 9.34 2.53 -1.90
N THR A 426 9.80 3.64 -1.32
CA THR A 426 10.10 4.86 -2.08
C THR A 426 11.16 4.66 -3.17
N SER A 427 12.05 3.68 -3.01
CA SER A 427 13.07 3.33 -4.01
C SER A 427 12.51 2.69 -5.28
N ARG A 428 11.25 2.22 -5.26
CA ARG A 428 10.60 1.62 -6.44
C ARG A 428 9.98 2.66 -7.38
N ALA A 429 9.69 3.86 -6.85
CA ALA A 429 9.18 4.96 -7.64
C ALA A 429 10.35 5.76 -8.23
N GLU A 430 10.40 5.88 -9.55
CA GLU A 430 11.44 6.62 -10.27
C GLU A 430 11.29 8.13 -10.08
N HIS A 431 10.03 8.63 -9.96
CA HIS A 431 9.68 10.05 -9.93
C HIS A 431 9.13 10.49 -8.57
N ARG A 432 9.89 10.23 -7.49
CA ARG A 432 9.44 10.44 -6.09
C ARG A 432 9.09 11.89 -5.75
N LEU A 433 9.75 12.84 -6.39
CA LEU A 433 9.50 14.26 -6.12
C LEU A 433 8.21 14.75 -6.79
N VAL A 434 7.77 14.07 -7.84
CA VAL A 434 6.46 14.30 -8.47
C VAL A 434 5.36 13.55 -7.71
N LEU A 435 5.65 12.32 -7.23
CA LEU A 435 4.68 11.44 -6.56
C LEU A 435 4.64 11.63 -5.04
N ARG A 436 4.53 12.88 -4.56
CA ARG A 436 4.52 13.15 -3.12
C ARG A 436 3.17 12.83 -2.47
N GLN A 437 3.18 12.70 -1.13
CA GLN A 437 1.96 12.48 -0.35
C GLN A 437 1.07 13.73 -0.26
N ASP A 438 1.66 14.92 -0.31
CA ASP A 438 0.98 16.21 -0.17
C ASP A 438 0.19 16.61 -1.41
N ASN A 439 0.57 16.12 -2.60
CA ASN A 439 -0.06 16.44 -3.88
C ASN A 439 -0.87 15.30 -4.51
N ALA A 440 -1.18 14.24 -3.76
CA ALA A 440 -1.92 13.11 -4.33
C ALA A 440 -3.31 13.51 -4.83
N ASP A 441 -3.98 14.44 -4.16
CA ASP A 441 -5.25 15.02 -4.58
C ASP A 441 -5.13 15.79 -5.91
N LEU A 442 -4.08 16.61 -6.07
CA LEU A 442 -3.85 17.37 -7.30
C LEU A 442 -3.58 16.46 -8.51
N ARG A 443 -3.04 15.26 -8.27
CA ARG A 443 -2.75 14.27 -9.33
C ARG A 443 -3.93 13.38 -9.68
N LEU A 444 -4.78 13.01 -8.72
CA LEU A 444 -5.70 11.87 -8.87
C LEU A 444 -7.18 12.20 -8.63
N THR A 445 -7.54 13.28 -7.92
CA THR A 445 -8.94 13.54 -7.57
C THR A 445 -9.82 13.82 -8.80
N GLU A 446 -9.28 14.50 -9.81
CA GLU A 446 -9.99 14.71 -11.09
C GLU A 446 -10.32 13.36 -11.75
N GLN A 447 -9.32 12.46 -11.84
CA GLN A 447 -9.52 11.12 -12.38
C GLN A 447 -10.52 10.30 -11.55
N GLY A 448 -10.46 10.40 -10.21
CA GLY A 448 -11.44 9.76 -9.33
C GLY A 448 -12.87 10.27 -9.53
N ARG A 449 -13.01 11.57 -9.87
CA ARG A 449 -14.30 12.19 -10.24
C ARG A 449 -14.82 11.67 -11.57
N GLU A 450 -13.98 11.59 -12.58
CA GLU A 450 -14.32 11.03 -13.90
C GLU A 450 -14.72 9.54 -13.81
N ILE A 451 -14.08 8.78 -12.94
CA ILE A 451 -14.41 7.38 -12.64
C ILE A 451 -15.79 7.27 -11.98
N GLY A 452 -16.19 8.26 -11.18
CA GLY A 452 -17.47 8.30 -10.48
C GLY A 452 -17.39 7.91 -9.00
N LEU A 453 -16.21 7.85 -8.39
CA LEU A 453 -16.00 7.51 -6.97
C LEU A 453 -15.91 8.74 -6.06
N VAL A 454 -15.36 9.85 -6.56
CA VAL A 454 -15.15 11.06 -5.78
C VAL A 454 -16.48 11.80 -5.60
N THR A 455 -16.86 12.01 -4.34
CA THR A 455 -18.07 12.75 -3.94
C THR A 455 -17.96 14.26 -4.23
N ASP A 456 -19.09 14.97 -4.27
CA ASP A 456 -19.11 16.42 -4.44
C ASP A 456 -18.33 17.13 -3.33
N GLU A 457 -18.42 16.68 -2.09
CA GLU A 457 -17.68 17.26 -0.96
C GLU A 457 -16.16 17.19 -1.20
N ARG A 458 -15.62 16.00 -1.53
CA ARG A 458 -14.19 15.80 -1.79
C ARG A 458 -13.74 16.60 -3.02
N TYR A 459 -14.56 16.62 -4.07
CA TYR A 459 -14.25 17.36 -5.29
C TYR A 459 -14.21 18.86 -5.06
N ASN A 460 -15.16 19.42 -4.27
CA ASN A 460 -15.17 20.83 -3.93
C ASN A 460 -13.95 21.26 -3.09
N ARG A 461 -13.48 20.42 -2.16
CA ARG A 461 -12.23 20.65 -1.41
C ARG A 461 -11.01 20.68 -2.35
N TYR A 462 -10.94 19.73 -3.27
CA TYR A 462 -9.89 19.71 -4.30
C TYR A 462 -9.91 20.97 -5.17
N LEU A 463 -11.08 21.38 -5.65
CA LEU A 463 -11.21 22.60 -6.47
C LEU A 463 -10.79 23.86 -5.69
N ARG A 464 -11.14 23.95 -4.41
CA ARG A 464 -10.71 25.06 -3.54
C ARG A 464 -9.18 25.10 -3.44
N LYS A 465 -8.53 23.98 -3.12
CA LYS A 465 -7.06 23.87 -3.03
C LYS A 465 -6.41 24.27 -4.36
N LYS A 466 -6.86 23.70 -5.47
CA LYS A 466 -6.37 24.00 -6.81
C LYS A 466 -6.49 25.49 -7.15
N HIS A 467 -7.66 26.08 -6.90
CA HIS A 467 -7.89 27.51 -7.16
C HIS A 467 -6.98 28.41 -6.30
N GLN A 468 -6.79 28.09 -5.02
CA GLN A 468 -5.86 28.84 -4.15
C GLN A 468 -4.41 28.71 -4.64
N LEU A 469 -3.98 27.52 -5.04
CA LEU A 469 -2.62 27.28 -5.55
C LEU A 469 -2.38 28.04 -6.86
N ASP A 470 -3.35 28.00 -7.80
CA ASP A 470 -3.28 28.74 -9.06
C ASP A 470 -3.21 30.25 -8.83
N ALA A 471 -3.98 30.77 -7.88
CA ALA A 471 -3.95 32.19 -7.49
C ALA A 471 -2.59 32.58 -6.88
N CYS A 472 -2.02 31.74 -6.00
CA CYS A 472 -0.69 31.97 -5.44
C CYS A 472 0.37 31.97 -6.54
N ASN A 473 0.36 30.99 -7.44
CA ASN A 473 1.30 30.87 -8.56
C ASN A 473 1.27 32.13 -9.47
N ALA A 474 0.09 32.68 -9.72
CA ALA A 474 -0.06 33.92 -10.52
C ALA A 474 0.61 35.16 -9.87
N THR A 475 0.80 35.16 -8.55
CA THR A 475 1.40 36.28 -7.82
C THR A 475 2.92 36.14 -7.60
N LEU A 476 3.52 34.99 -7.91
CA LEU A 476 4.94 34.71 -7.65
C LEU A 476 5.92 35.70 -8.29
N SER A 477 5.56 36.29 -9.42
CA SER A 477 6.38 37.30 -10.11
C SER A 477 6.29 38.71 -9.50
N THR A 478 5.48 38.90 -8.44
CA THR A 478 5.34 40.19 -7.76
C THR A 478 6.65 40.59 -7.10
N ILE A 479 7.17 41.78 -7.46
CA ILE A 479 8.41 42.33 -6.88
C ILE A 479 8.09 43.04 -5.56
N VAL A 480 8.78 42.63 -4.50
CA VAL A 480 8.64 43.15 -3.15
C VAL A 480 9.85 44.03 -2.81
N SER A 481 9.59 45.21 -2.26
CA SER A 481 10.66 46.13 -1.86
C SER A 481 11.42 45.63 -0.62
N PRO A 482 12.75 45.88 -0.51
CA PRO A 482 13.54 45.57 0.68
C PRO A 482 12.98 46.16 1.99
N LYS A 483 12.28 47.27 1.91
CA LYS A 483 11.59 47.87 3.07
C LYS A 483 10.49 47.00 3.66
N VAL A 484 9.89 46.12 2.86
CA VAL A 484 8.83 45.21 3.29
C VAL A 484 9.39 43.91 3.84
N TYR A 485 10.34 43.27 3.16
CA TYR A 485 10.85 41.95 3.55
C TYR A 485 12.10 41.99 4.44
N GLY A 486 12.79 43.13 4.55
CA GLY A 486 14.09 43.22 5.19
C GLY A 486 14.10 42.72 6.65
N SER A 487 13.15 43.19 7.46
CA SER A 487 13.03 42.75 8.87
C SER A 487 12.80 41.25 9.01
N LEU A 488 11.98 40.64 8.14
CA LEU A 488 11.76 39.20 8.13
C LEU A 488 13.04 38.44 7.77
N PHE A 489 13.77 38.88 6.75
CA PHE A 489 15.01 38.27 6.31
C PHE A 489 16.10 38.31 7.38
N GLU A 490 16.27 39.49 8.04
CA GLU A 490 17.21 39.65 9.16
C GLU A 490 16.87 38.68 10.32
N GLN A 491 15.59 38.56 10.69
CA GLN A 491 15.14 37.63 11.73
C GLN A 491 15.41 36.15 11.37
N LYS A 492 15.37 35.81 10.09
CA LYS A 492 15.61 34.45 9.57
C LYS A 492 17.09 34.21 9.23
N GLY A 493 17.98 35.18 9.42
CA GLY A 493 19.40 35.07 9.09
C GLY A 493 19.69 35.08 7.58
N GLU A 494 18.75 35.60 6.78
CA GLU A 494 18.86 35.71 5.32
C GLU A 494 19.46 37.09 4.93
N VAL A 495 20.15 37.12 3.79
CA VAL A 495 20.77 38.37 3.31
C VAL A 495 19.71 39.26 2.66
N VAL A 496 19.61 40.50 3.16
CA VAL A 496 18.79 41.55 2.56
C VAL A 496 19.54 42.18 1.38
N THR A 497 19.00 42.04 0.17
CA THR A 497 19.57 42.70 -1.01
C THR A 497 19.06 44.16 -1.12
N GLY A 498 19.85 45.05 -1.71
CA GLY A 498 19.43 46.44 -1.92
C GLY A 498 18.39 46.61 -3.03
N ALA A 499 18.07 45.56 -3.78
CA ALA A 499 17.08 45.55 -4.87
C ALA A 499 15.78 44.84 -4.45
N GLY A 500 14.68 45.12 -5.13
CA GLY A 500 13.45 44.37 -5.00
C GLY A 500 13.65 42.90 -5.40
N MET A 501 12.90 42.01 -4.80
CA MET A 501 12.97 40.56 -5.02
C MET A 501 11.54 40.04 -5.28
N THR A 502 11.39 39.08 -6.18
CA THR A 502 10.08 38.46 -6.43
C THR A 502 9.70 37.54 -5.27
N LEU A 503 8.42 37.25 -5.09
CA LEU A 503 7.95 36.27 -4.09
C LEU A 503 8.55 34.89 -4.35
N ASP A 504 8.75 34.53 -5.62
CA ASP A 504 9.41 33.28 -6.03
C ASP A 504 10.87 33.24 -5.54
N GLU A 505 11.66 34.30 -5.80
CA GLU A 505 13.05 34.42 -5.33
C GLU A 505 13.15 34.39 -3.81
N MET A 506 12.14 34.97 -3.11
CA MET A 506 12.10 34.93 -1.64
C MET A 506 11.90 33.50 -1.13
N MET A 507 10.99 32.73 -1.73
CA MET A 507 10.75 31.34 -1.33
C MET A 507 11.89 30.38 -1.66
N HIS A 508 12.78 30.70 -2.60
CA HIS A 508 14.01 29.94 -2.83
C HIS A 508 15.03 30.07 -1.68
N ARG A 509 14.86 31.03 -0.77
CA ARG A 509 15.74 31.18 0.38
C ARG A 509 15.50 30.09 1.41
N PRO A 510 16.54 29.38 1.89
CA PRO A 510 16.38 28.25 2.82
C PRO A 510 15.62 28.60 4.10
N GLY A 511 15.85 29.79 4.66
CA GLY A 511 15.24 30.26 5.90
C GLY A 511 13.79 30.74 5.76
N ILE A 512 13.30 30.96 4.55
CA ILE A 512 11.97 31.54 4.29
C ILE A 512 10.96 30.43 3.92
N LYS A 513 9.82 30.45 4.60
CA LYS A 513 8.67 29.60 4.32
C LYS A 513 7.56 30.43 3.69
N ALA A 514 6.67 29.80 2.93
CA ALA A 514 5.49 30.45 2.38
C ALA A 514 4.63 31.11 3.49
N LYS A 515 4.50 30.45 4.64
CA LYS A 515 3.81 30.97 5.82
C LYS A 515 4.46 32.23 6.42
N ASP A 516 5.77 32.40 6.27
CA ASP A 516 6.44 33.64 6.71
C ASP A 516 6.00 34.83 5.85
N LEU A 517 5.72 34.61 4.55
CA LEU A 517 5.25 35.65 3.64
C LEU A 517 3.80 36.09 3.93
N GLN A 518 2.99 35.27 4.60
CA GLN A 518 1.69 35.68 5.10
C GLN A 518 1.82 36.81 6.13
N THR A 519 2.86 36.83 6.95
CA THR A 519 3.10 37.90 7.92
C THR A 519 3.40 39.25 7.25
N LEU A 520 3.80 39.24 5.99
CA LEU A 520 4.01 40.42 5.16
C LEU A 520 2.76 40.84 4.35
N GLY A 521 1.63 40.13 4.54
CA GLY A 521 0.37 40.40 3.85
C GLY A 521 0.21 39.70 2.49
N PHE A 522 1.15 38.81 2.11
CA PHE A 522 1.00 37.98 0.91
C PHE A 522 0.30 36.66 1.26
N PHE A 523 -0.42 36.09 0.29
CA PHE A 523 -1.14 34.81 0.47
C PHE A 523 -2.14 34.81 1.65
N ALA A 524 -2.77 35.97 1.90
CA ALA A 524 -3.84 36.07 2.91
C ALA A 524 -4.97 35.09 2.57
N ASP A 525 -5.55 34.47 3.60
CA ASP A 525 -6.65 33.51 3.49
C ASP A 525 -6.34 32.24 2.68
N VAL A 526 -5.05 31.90 2.47
CA VAL A 526 -4.61 30.66 1.84
C VAL A 526 -4.42 29.58 2.90
N ASP A 527 -4.93 28.39 2.65
CA ASP A 527 -4.86 27.25 3.55
C ASP A 527 -3.40 26.75 3.73
N ASP A 528 -3.06 26.26 4.92
CA ASP A 528 -1.68 25.85 5.28
C ASP A 528 -1.14 24.72 4.37
N ASP A 529 -1.98 23.85 3.83
CA ASP A 529 -1.59 22.78 2.91
C ASP A 529 -1.24 23.32 1.51
N VAL A 530 -1.91 24.36 1.07
CA VAL A 530 -1.59 25.06 -0.18
C VAL A 530 -0.24 25.78 -0.05
N LEU A 531 0.01 26.43 1.08
CA LEU A 531 1.29 27.09 1.33
C LEU A 531 2.47 26.13 1.36
N GLU A 532 2.27 24.93 1.95
CA GLU A 532 3.29 23.87 1.97
C GLU A 532 3.56 23.36 0.55
N GLU A 533 2.52 23.12 -0.25
CA GLU A 533 2.65 22.71 -1.65
C GLU A 533 3.40 23.77 -2.47
N LEU A 534 2.98 25.02 -2.37
CA LEU A 534 3.62 26.16 -3.04
C LEU A 534 5.12 26.26 -2.69
N GLU A 535 5.45 26.13 -1.39
CA GLU A 535 6.84 26.16 -0.93
C GLU A 535 7.67 25.05 -1.55
N ILE A 536 7.14 23.82 -1.60
CA ILE A 536 7.82 22.67 -2.20
C ILE A 536 8.00 22.89 -3.70
N GLU A 537 6.96 23.31 -4.41
CA GLU A 537 7.03 23.60 -5.84
C GLU A 537 8.10 24.66 -6.16
N CYS A 538 8.15 25.75 -5.42
CA CYS A 538 9.16 26.78 -5.62
C CYS A 538 10.57 26.26 -5.32
N LYS A 539 10.81 25.70 -4.12
CA LYS A 539 12.15 25.26 -3.69
C LYS A 539 12.72 24.12 -4.55
N TYR A 540 11.88 23.25 -5.07
CA TYR A 540 12.31 22.06 -5.83
C TYR A 540 12.01 22.16 -7.34
N ARG A 541 11.58 23.31 -7.84
CA ARG A 541 11.17 23.52 -9.25
C ARG A 541 12.13 22.92 -10.26
N GLY A 542 13.41 23.25 -10.18
CA GLY A 542 14.39 22.75 -11.14
C GLY A 542 14.56 21.23 -11.14
N TYR A 543 14.32 20.57 -10.01
CA TYR A 543 14.34 19.11 -9.91
C TYR A 543 13.03 18.51 -10.44
N ILE A 544 11.89 19.13 -10.16
CA ILE A 544 10.56 18.73 -10.66
C ILE A 544 10.57 18.83 -12.19
N ASP A 545 11.03 19.92 -12.77
CA ASP A 545 11.13 20.12 -14.22
C ASP A 545 11.98 19.05 -14.89
N LYS A 546 13.11 18.68 -14.25
CA LYS A 546 13.95 17.59 -14.74
C LYS A 546 13.24 16.23 -14.71
N GLU A 547 12.52 15.92 -13.63
CA GLU A 547 11.72 14.69 -13.54
C GLU A 547 10.58 14.70 -14.57
N MET A 548 9.88 15.83 -14.77
CA MET A 548 8.84 15.97 -15.79
C MET A 548 9.38 15.76 -17.22
N GLY A 549 10.59 16.25 -17.50
CA GLY A 549 11.30 15.96 -18.76
C GLY A 549 11.57 14.46 -18.96
N SER A 550 11.98 13.76 -17.89
CA SER A 550 12.19 12.30 -17.91
C SER A 550 10.88 11.54 -18.12
N ILE A 551 9.81 11.95 -17.42
CA ILE A 551 8.45 11.39 -17.58
C ILE A 551 7.99 11.53 -19.05
N ALA A 552 8.16 12.71 -19.64
CA ALA A 552 7.76 12.95 -21.04
C ALA A 552 8.51 12.03 -22.04
N GLN A 553 9.75 11.68 -21.74
CA GLN A 553 10.52 10.72 -22.55
C GLN A 553 10.02 9.27 -22.32
N ALA A 554 9.79 8.87 -21.07
CA ALA A 554 9.29 7.53 -20.75
C ALA A 554 7.90 7.27 -21.37
N ARG A 555 7.01 8.25 -21.35
CA ARG A 555 5.66 8.18 -21.96
C ARG A 555 5.71 7.86 -23.46
N LYS A 556 6.78 8.23 -24.18
CA LYS A 556 6.93 7.86 -25.60
C LYS A 556 7.04 6.34 -25.80
N LEU A 557 7.63 5.63 -24.84
CA LEU A 557 7.71 4.17 -24.87
C LEU A 557 6.41 3.53 -24.35
N GLU A 558 5.79 4.11 -23.34
CA GLU A 558 4.50 3.64 -22.81
C GLU A 558 3.37 3.74 -23.86
N ASN A 559 3.40 4.77 -24.68
CA ASN A 559 2.41 4.96 -25.75
C ASN A 559 2.62 4.04 -26.97
N LYS A 560 3.74 3.31 -27.04
CA LYS A 560 4.00 2.33 -28.11
C LYS A 560 3.46 0.97 -27.70
N LEU A 561 2.22 0.69 -28.07
CA LEU A 561 1.55 -0.57 -27.79
C LEU A 561 2.20 -1.74 -28.52
N LEU A 562 2.20 -2.89 -27.87
CA LEU A 562 2.62 -4.17 -28.44
C LEU A 562 1.37 -4.96 -28.83
N PRO A 563 1.31 -5.54 -30.04
CA PRO A 563 0.20 -6.39 -30.45
C PRO A 563 0.02 -7.55 -29.47
N PRO A 564 -1.22 -7.88 -29.06
CA PRO A 564 -1.45 -8.95 -28.09
C PRO A 564 -1.10 -10.35 -28.62
N ASP A 565 -1.09 -10.51 -29.94
CA ASP A 565 -0.82 -11.75 -30.66
C ASP A 565 0.64 -11.89 -31.17
N ILE A 566 1.52 -10.94 -30.78
CA ILE A 566 2.93 -10.96 -31.20
C ILE A 566 3.62 -12.27 -30.79
N ASP A 567 4.27 -12.92 -31.77
CA ASP A 567 5.10 -14.10 -31.51
C ASP A 567 6.55 -13.68 -31.20
N TYR A 568 6.85 -13.49 -29.92
CA TYR A 568 8.19 -13.13 -29.46
C TYR A 568 9.24 -14.19 -29.75
N MET A 569 8.84 -15.47 -29.90
CA MET A 569 9.77 -16.56 -30.22
C MET A 569 10.31 -16.46 -31.64
N ALA A 570 9.53 -15.89 -32.57
CA ALA A 570 9.88 -15.72 -33.98
C ALA A 570 10.67 -14.43 -34.29
N ILE A 571 10.87 -13.52 -33.30
CA ILE A 571 11.58 -12.26 -33.56
C ILE A 571 13.09 -12.50 -33.55
N ASP A 572 13.73 -12.34 -34.73
CA ASP A 572 15.17 -12.43 -34.86
C ASP A 572 15.89 -11.29 -34.12
N GLY A 573 17.06 -11.62 -33.54
CA GLY A 573 17.86 -10.67 -32.77
C GLY A 573 17.50 -10.56 -31.29
N LEU A 574 16.29 -10.93 -30.86
CA LEU A 574 15.98 -11.04 -29.42
C LEU A 574 16.74 -12.19 -28.78
N ARG A 575 17.31 -11.96 -27.59
CA ARG A 575 17.94 -13.02 -26.78
C ARG A 575 16.92 -14.05 -26.33
N ILE A 576 17.32 -15.31 -26.20
CA ILE A 576 16.41 -16.41 -25.80
C ILE A 576 15.69 -16.09 -24.50
N GLU A 577 16.41 -15.59 -23.49
CA GLU A 577 15.80 -15.18 -22.20
C GLU A 577 14.74 -14.11 -22.41
N ALA A 578 15.03 -13.06 -23.19
CA ALA A 578 14.08 -12.00 -23.48
C ALA A 578 12.83 -12.54 -24.21
N ARG A 579 13.00 -13.42 -25.21
CA ARG A 579 11.89 -14.08 -25.91
C ARG A 579 10.97 -14.83 -24.94
N GLN A 580 11.54 -15.65 -24.08
CA GLN A 580 10.79 -16.45 -23.08
C GLN A 580 10.04 -15.56 -22.11
N LYS A 581 10.69 -14.52 -21.56
CA LYS A 581 10.09 -13.58 -20.60
C LYS A 581 8.97 -12.75 -21.23
N LEU A 582 9.21 -12.19 -22.41
CA LEU A 582 8.20 -11.42 -23.16
C LEU A 582 7.00 -12.30 -23.52
N ASN A 583 7.24 -13.54 -23.96
CA ASN A 583 6.17 -14.48 -24.30
C ASN A 583 5.33 -14.89 -23.08
N LYS A 584 5.95 -15.05 -21.90
CA LYS A 584 5.27 -15.37 -20.64
C LYS A 584 4.45 -14.17 -20.14
N ILE A 585 5.06 -12.98 -20.08
CA ILE A 585 4.47 -11.81 -19.42
C ILE A 585 3.49 -11.07 -20.34
N ARG A 586 3.72 -11.08 -21.67
CA ARG A 586 2.87 -10.39 -22.64
C ARG A 586 2.66 -8.91 -22.28
N PRO A 587 3.72 -8.08 -22.26
CA PRO A 587 3.61 -6.67 -21.93
C PRO A 587 2.71 -5.93 -22.92
N ALA A 588 1.95 -4.94 -22.44
CA ALA A 588 1.03 -4.17 -23.26
C ALA A 588 1.75 -3.11 -24.13
N ASN A 589 2.93 -2.66 -23.72
CA ASN A 589 3.68 -1.62 -24.42
C ASN A 589 5.20 -1.79 -24.24
N LEU A 590 5.98 -0.96 -24.98
CA LEU A 590 7.45 -1.01 -24.93
C LEU A 590 8.04 -0.60 -23.58
N GLY A 591 7.38 0.31 -22.85
CA GLY A 591 7.81 0.71 -21.52
C GLY A 591 7.75 -0.47 -20.54
N GLN A 592 6.64 -1.20 -20.53
CA GLN A 592 6.51 -2.44 -19.73
C GLN A 592 7.52 -3.49 -20.16
N ALA A 593 7.71 -3.72 -21.46
CA ALA A 593 8.69 -4.67 -21.96
C ALA A 593 10.11 -4.38 -21.42
N GLY A 594 10.51 -3.10 -21.39
CA GLY A 594 11.82 -2.68 -20.88
C GLY A 594 12.00 -2.83 -19.37
N ARG A 595 10.92 -2.99 -18.59
CA ARG A 595 10.97 -3.21 -17.14
C ARG A 595 10.99 -4.69 -16.75
N ILE A 596 10.75 -5.60 -17.68
CA ILE A 596 10.81 -7.03 -17.43
C ILE A 596 12.25 -7.45 -17.15
N SER A 597 12.47 -8.13 -16.01
CA SER A 597 13.78 -8.69 -15.68
C SER A 597 14.24 -9.69 -16.74
N GLY A 598 15.44 -9.50 -17.29
CA GLY A 598 15.96 -10.29 -18.41
C GLY A 598 15.78 -9.67 -19.78
N VAL A 599 15.00 -8.58 -19.91
CA VAL A 599 14.89 -7.76 -21.14
C VAL A 599 15.85 -6.58 -21.03
N SER A 600 16.80 -6.48 -21.97
CA SER A 600 17.79 -5.40 -22.01
C SER A 600 17.33 -4.22 -22.86
N PRO A 601 17.96 -3.04 -22.75
CA PRO A 601 17.73 -1.94 -23.66
C PRO A 601 17.93 -2.30 -25.14
N ALA A 602 18.86 -3.22 -25.46
CA ALA A 602 19.07 -3.72 -26.82
C ALA A 602 17.87 -4.52 -27.33
N ASP A 603 17.28 -5.37 -26.47
CA ASP A 603 16.07 -6.11 -26.83
C ASP A 603 14.88 -5.16 -27.10
N VAL A 604 14.76 -4.07 -26.33
CA VAL A 604 13.73 -3.03 -26.55
C VAL A 604 13.95 -2.33 -27.91
N GLN A 605 15.21 -2.05 -28.29
CA GLN A 605 15.48 -1.48 -29.60
C GLN A 605 15.07 -2.42 -30.77
N ILE A 606 15.29 -3.72 -30.59
CA ILE A 606 14.83 -4.73 -31.57
C ILE A 606 13.30 -4.71 -31.69
N LEU A 607 12.58 -4.63 -30.55
CA LEU A 607 11.12 -4.51 -30.56
C LEU A 607 10.65 -3.21 -31.26
N ILE A 608 11.36 -2.09 -31.08
CA ILE A 608 11.06 -0.82 -31.77
C ILE A 608 11.19 -1.00 -33.28
N VAL A 609 12.28 -1.62 -33.74
CA VAL A 609 12.49 -1.90 -35.17
C VAL A 609 11.43 -2.86 -35.70
N TYR A 610 11.13 -3.93 -34.95
CA TYR A 610 10.08 -4.88 -35.31
C TYR A 610 8.72 -4.21 -35.52
N LEU A 611 8.28 -3.35 -34.55
CA LEU A 611 7.04 -2.58 -34.69
C LEU A 611 7.03 -1.64 -35.88
N ALA A 612 8.18 -1.01 -36.20
CA ALA A 612 8.29 -0.11 -37.36
C ALA A 612 8.18 -0.84 -38.71
N THR A 613 8.63 -2.10 -38.75
CA THR A 613 8.63 -2.91 -39.97
C THR A 613 7.34 -3.72 -40.16
N HIS A 614 6.72 -4.18 -39.08
CA HIS A 614 5.54 -5.06 -39.12
C HIS A 614 4.24 -4.37 -38.66
N GLY A 615 4.32 -3.22 -37.97
CA GLY A 615 3.15 -2.48 -37.47
C GLY A 615 2.34 -1.73 -38.52
N LYS A 616 2.75 -1.73 -39.80
CA LYS A 616 2.00 -1.10 -40.88
C LYS A 616 0.78 -1.92 -41.38
N ASN A 617 0.59 -3.13 -40.87
CA ASN A 617 -0.51 -4.02 -41.31
C ASN A 617 -1.67 -4.10 -40.28
N ALA A 618 -1.68 -3.24 -39.26
CA ALA A 618 -2.72 -3.21 -38.22
C ALA A 618 -3.40 -1.83 -38.16
N ASN A 619 -4.02 -1.44 -39.29
CA ASN A 619 -5.00 -0.36 -39.39
C ASN A 619 -6.25 -0.88 -40.07
#